data_7aebad780ba77408f177550c3ec50b6c
#
_entry.id   7aebad780ba77408f177550c3ec50b6c
#
_cell.length_a   1.000
_cell.length_b   1.000
_cell.length_c   1.000
_cell.angle_alpha   90.00
_cell.angle_beta   90.00
_cell.angle_gamma   90.00
#
_symmetry.space_group_name_H-M   'P 1'
#
loop_
_entity.id
_entity.type
_entity.pdbx_description
1 polymer ?
#
loop_
_entity_poly.entity_id
_entity_poly.type
_entity_poly.pdbx_seq_one_letter_code
_entity_poly.pdbx_strand_id
1 'polypeptide(L)'
;KLGLEKAKKYAGELVVADIGLPSVMERFAGPGDVILTNVQRRVDAHKGDFGRLLVVGGSEVFSGAPALVSLAALRTGVDLVYSAAPQKVAQTISSMSPDLITIKLDCKNLKPSNVEEIKPYLSMVDAIVVGPGVGLKSETMEFIKDFIEEVEKAGKPLVLDADAIKAFAKIKRPLKV
;
A
#
# COMPACT_ATOMS: atom_id res chain seq x y z
N LYS A 1 -9.96 -13.09 -15.30
CA LYS A 1 -10.01 -14.06 -14.17
C LYS A 1 -11.15 -13.75 -13.17
N LEU A 2 -11.32 -12.49 -12.71
CA LEU A 2 -12.37 -12.11 -11.74
C LEU A 2 -13.80 -12.34 -12.23
N GLY A 3 -14.09 -12.19 -13.53
CA GLY A 3 -15.39 -12.49 -14.12
C GLY A 3 -15.71 -13.97 -14.14
N LEU A 4 -14.70 -14.82 -14.33
CA LEU A 4 -14.82 -16.27 -14.36
C LEU A 4 -15.16 -16.88 -12.99
N GLU A 5 -14.60 -16.34 -11.91
CA GLU A 5 -14.90 -16.78 -10.54
C GLU A 5 -16.38 -16.60 -10.19
N LYS A 6 -16.97 -15.46 -10.53
CA LYS A 6 -18.40 -15.19 -10.30
C LYS A 6 -19.33 -16.02 -11.20
N ALA A 7 -18.91 -16.33 -12.42
CA ALA A 7 -19.68 -17.10 -13.39
C ALA A 7 -19.54 -18.63 -13.19
N LYS A 8 -18.54 -19.10 -12.47
CA LYS A 8 -18.19 -20.52 -12.32
C LYS A 8 -19.36 -21.38 -11.85
N LYS A 9 -20.24 -20.85 -10.99
CA LYS A 9 -21.43 -21.58 -10.51
C LYS A 9 -22.54 -21.77 -11.57
N TYR A 10 -22.48 -21.04 -12.68
CA TYR A 10 -23.44 -21.11 -13.79
C TYR A 10 -22.82 -21.74 -15.05
N ALA A 11 -21.52 -21.95 -15.08
CA ALA A 11 -20.80 -22.57 -16.17
C ALA A 11 -20.64 -24.07 -15.91
N GLY A 12 -20.73 -24.88 -16.94
CA GLY A 12 -20.36 -26.28 -16.89
C GLY A 12 -18.84 -26.43 -16.88
N GLU A 13 -18.30 -27.10 -17.88
CA GLU A 13 -16.84 -27.20 -18.06
C GLU A 13 -16.27 -25.85 -18.55
N LEU A 14 -15.25 -25.34 -17.85
CA LEU A 14 -14.56 -24.11 -18.23
C LEU A 14 -13.32 -24.45 -19.04
N VAL A 15 -13.36 -24.18 -20.33
CA VAL A 15 -12.21 -24.36 -21.23
C VAL A 15 -11.57 -23.02 -21.54
N VAL A 16 -10.29 -22.86 -21.24
CA VAL A 16 -9.50 -21.68 -21.60
C VAL A 16 -8.73 -22.00 -22.88
N ALA A 17 -9.19 -21.42 -24.00
CA ALA A 17 -8.51 -21.57 -25.29
C ALA A 17 -7.44 -20.49 -25.45
N ASP A 18 -6.28 -20.88 -26.00
CA ASP A 18 -5.25 -19.94 -26.41
C ASP A 18 -5.70 -19.27 -27.73
N ILE A 19 -5.78 -17.94 -27.70
CA ILE A 19 -6.13 -17.12 -28.88
C ILE A 19 -4.90 -16.47 -29.52
N GLY A 20 -3.71 -16.93 -29.20
CA GLY A 20 -2.44 -16.47 -29.79
C GLY A 20 -1.95 -15.11 -29.27
N LEU A 21 -2.42 -14.66 -28.09
CA LEU A 21 -1.87 -13.46 -27.47
C LEU A 21 -0.52 -13.77 -26.81
N PRO A 22 0.57 -13.10 -27.23
CA PRO A 22 1.87 -13.29 -26.62
C PRO A 22 1.83 -12.95 -25.11
N SER A 23 2.38 -13.83 -24.27
CA SER A 23 2.45 -13.63 -22.80
C SER A 23 3.16 -12.31 -22.40
N VAL A 24 4.00 -11.76 -23.27
CA VAL A 24 4.66 -10.47 -23.06
C VAL A 24 3.64 -9.32 -22.93
N MET A 25 2.45 -9.44 -23.55
CA MET A 25 1.40 -8.41 -23.44
C MET A 25 0.83 -8.27 -22.04
N GLU A 26 0.94 -9.30 -21.19
CA GLU A 26 0.54 -9.22 -19.78
C GLU A 26 1.47 -8.32 -18.94
N ARG A 27 2.60 -7.91 -19.49
CA ARG A 27 3.61 -7.07 -18.81
C ARG A 27 3.50 -5.58 -19.14
N PHE A 28 2.62 -5.21 -20.04
CA PHE A 28 2.43 -3.83 -20.46
C PHE A 28 1.06 -3.31 -20.06
N ALA A 29 1.05 -2.14 -19.41
CA ALA A 29 -0.18 -1.39 -19.21
C ALA A 29 -0.60 -0.68 -20.49
N GLY A 30 -1.88 -0.69 -20.80
CA GLY A 30 -2.45 -0.05 -21.98
C GLY A 30 -3.64 0.86 -21.65
N PRO A 31 -4.26 1.47 -22.66
CA PRO A 31 -5.42 2.35 -22.46
C PRO A 31 -6.58 1.68 -21.71
N GLY A 32 -6.77 0.36 -21.87
CA GLY A 32 -7.79 -0.40 -21.14
C GLY A 32 -7.56 -0.44 -19.65
N ASP A 33 -6.31 -0.54 -19.19
CA ASP A 33 -5.96 -0.52 -17.78
C ASP A 33 -6.25 0.85 -17.17
N VAL A 34 -5.98 1.93 -17.91
CA VAL A 34 -6.32 3.31 -17.48
C VAL A 34 -7.82 3.49 -17.33
N ILE A 35 -8.63 2.95 -18.25
CA ILE A 35 -10.09 3.00 -18.17
C ILE A 35 -10.61 2.28 -16.92
N LEU A 36 -10.02 1.13 -16.58
CA LEU A 36 -10.39 0.36 -15.38
C LEU A 36 -10.05 1.08 -14.07
N THR A 37 -9.02 1.92 -14.07
CA THR A 37 -8.62 2.71 -12.88
C THR A 37 -9.40 4.02 -12.76
N ASN A 38 -10.03 4.50 -13.85
CA ASN A 38 -10.80 5.74 -13.85
C ASN A 38 -12.22 5.51 -13.32
N VAL A 39 -12.36 5.46 -12.00
CA VAL A 39 -13.64 5.29 -11.34
C VAL A 39 -14.42 6.60 -11.35
N GLN A 40 -15.62 6.60 -11.93
CA GLN A 40 -16.52 7.75 -11.88
C GLN A 40 -17.06 7.94 -10.46
N ARG A 41 -16.88 9.14 -9.89
CA ARG A 41 -17.40 9.46 -8.56
C ARG A 41 -18.90 9.70 -8.62
N ARG A 42 -19.65 9.03 -7.75
CA ARG A 42 -21.09 9.26 -7.61
C ARG A 42 -21.34 10.60 -6.92
N VAL A 43 -22.47 11.24 -7.27
CA VAL A 43 -22.85 12.55 -6.69
C VAL A 43 -23.15 12.45 -5.19
N ASP A 44 -23.63 11.29 -4.74
CA ASP A 44 -24.00 10.96 -3.37
C ASP A 44 -22.87 10.28 -2.57
N ALA A 45 -21.65 10.28 -3.10
CA ALA A 45 -20.52 9.63 -2.44
C ALA A 45 -20.05 10.40 -1.20
N HIS A 46 -19.62 9.64 -0.20
CA HIS A 46 -19.10 10.15 1.06
C HIS A 46 -17.60 9.92 1.20
N LYS A 47 -16.98 10.63 2.11
CA LYS A 47 -15.56 10.53 2.43
C LYS A 47 -15.20 9.09 2.86
N GLY A 48 -14.30 8.46 2.12
CA GLY A 48 -13.84 7.09 2.31
C GLY A 48 -14.42 6.07 1.32
N ASP A 49 -15.39 6.46 0.47
CA ASP A 49 -15.99 5.56 -0.54
C ASP A 49 -15.01 5.20 -1.66
N PHE A 50 -14.00 6.05 -1.91
CA PHE A 50 -12.97 5.86 -2.92
C PHE A 50 -11.61 5.45 -2.36
N GLY A 51 -11.65 4.83 -1.18
CA GLY A 51 -10.50 4.16 -0.59
C GLY A 51 -9.77 4.97 0.46
N ARG A 52 -9.10 4.21 1.34
CA ARG A 52 -8.28 4.68 2.44
C ARG A 52 -6.93 3.98 2.36
N LEU A 53 -5.87 4.75 2.25
CA LEU A 53 -4.52 4.23 2.12
C LEU A 53 -3.71 4.51 3.39
N LEU A 54 -2.95 3.52 3.85
CA LEU A 54 -1.91 3.69 4.85
C LEU A 54 -0.54 3.66 4.16
N VAL A 55 0.22 4.72 4.34
CA VAL A 55 1.62 4.81 3.91
C VAL A 55 2.51 4.76 5.14
N VAL A 56 3.36 3.74 5.22
CA VAL A 56 4.33 3.57 6.32
C VAL A 56 5.73 3.82 5.79
N GLY A 57 6.36 4.88 6.25
CA GLY A 57 7.63 5.29 5.66
C GLY A 57 8.37 6.36 6.44
N GLY A 58 9.50 6.78 5.88
CA GLY A 58 10.34 7.82 6.46
C GLY A 58 11.32 7.31 7.52
N SER A 59 12.34 8.10 7.72
CA SER A 59 13.40 7.86 8.69
C SER A 59 14.03 9.21 9.08
N GLU A 60 14.95 9.20 10.03
CA GLU A 60 15.69 10.40 10.44
C GLU A 60 16.31 11.17 9.25
N VAL A 61 16.64 10.44 8.16
CA VAL A 61 17.31 11.01 6.96
C VAL A 61 16.31 11.33 5.85
N PHE A 62 15.23 10.53 5.71
CA PHE A 62 14.34 10.60 4.55
C PHE A 62 12.90 10.96 4.95
N SER A 63 12.50 12.19 4.63
CA SER A 63 11.10 12.66 4.85
C SER A 63 10.30 12.80 3.55
N GLY A 64 10.96 13.02 2.43
CA GLY A 64 10.29 13.33 1.17
C GLY A 64 9.57 12.14 0.52
N ALA A 65 10.16 10.95 0.57
CA ALA A 65 9.61 9.77 -0.11
C ALA A 65 8.20 9.39 0.36
N PRO A 66 7.91 9.25 1.67
CA PRO A 66 6.54 8.97 2.11
C PRO A 66 5.56 10.10 1.81
N ALA A 67 6.01 11.36 1.82
CA ALA A 67 5.18 12.50 1.42
C ALA A 67 4.77 12.42 -0.06
N LEU A 68 5.72 12.12 -0.95
CA LEU A 68 5.45 11.98 -2.39
C LEU A 68 4.46 10.85 -2.68
N VAL A 69 4.61 9.69 -2.03
CA VAL A 69 3.66 8.57 -2.16
C VAL A 69 2.28 8.98 -1.68
N SER A 70 2.20 9.66 -0.53
CA SER A 70 0.92 10.09 0.05
C SER A 70 0.20 11.12 -0.84
N LEU A 71 0.94 12.11 -1.38
CA LEU A 71 0.40 13.10 -2.30
C LEU A 71 -0.01 12.48 -3.64
N ALA A 72 0.77 11.53 -4.16
CA ALA A 72 0.42 10.80 -5.37
C ALA A 72 -0.89 10.03 -5.20
N ALA A 73 -1.08 9.35 -4.07
CA ALA A 73 -2.32 8.65 -3.77
C ALA A 73 -3.54 9.57 -3.76
N LEU A 74 -3.46 10.74 -3.14
CA LEU A 74 -4.55 11.73 -3.18
C LEU A 74 -4.86 12.17 -4.61
N ARG A 75 -3.83 12.37 -5.45
CA ARG A 75 -4.00 12.77 -6.87
C ARG A 75 -4.61 11.68 -7.74
N THR A 76 -4.46 10.41 -7.38
CA THR A 76 -5.13 9.31 -8.09
C THR A 76 -6.58 9.11 -7.68
N GLY A 77 -7.05 9.85 -6.68
CA GLY A 77 -8.44 9.85 -6.26
C GLY A 77 -8.74 9.07 -4.98
N VAL A 78 -7.73 8.66 -4.23
CA VAL A 78 -7.93 8.09 -2.87
C VAL A 78 -8.48 9.19 -1.94
N ASP A 79 -9.53 8.86 -1.19
CA ASP A 79 -10.21 9.84 -0.33
C ASP A 79 -9.45 10.17 0.95
N LEU A 80 -8.79 9.19 1.54
CA LEU A 80 -8.08 9.33 2.81
C LEU A 80 -6.70 8.69 2.72
N VAL A 81 -5.67 9.45 3.09
CA VAL A 81 -4.31 8.93 3.19
C VAL A 81 -3.79 9.16 4.60
N TYR A 82 -3.44 8.06 5.25
CA TYR A 82 -2.77 8.03 6.55
C TYR A 82 -1.28 7.80 6.32
N SER A 83 -0.44 8.70 6.83
CA SER A 83 1.02 8.60 6.72
C SER A 83 1.61 8.32 8.10
N ALA A 84 1.99 7.06 8.36
CA ALA A 84 2.68 6.66 9.58
C ALA A 84 4.21 6.82 9.40
N ALA A 85 4.80 7.69 10.22
CA ALA A 85 6.22 8.01 10.13
C ALA A 85 6.79 8.41 11.50
N PRO A 86 8.12 8.38 11.66
CA PRO A 86 8.77 8.98 12.82
C PRO A 86 8.27 10.40 13.08
N GLN A 87 8.09 10.78 14.34
CA GLN A 87 7.38 12.00 14.75
C GLN A 87 7.83 13.27 13.99
N LYS A 88 9.15 13.50 13.86
CA LYS A 88 9.66 14.65 13.11
C LYS A 88 9.34 14.60 11.63
N VAL A 89 9.38 13.41 11.03
CA VAL A 89 9.02 13.18 9.62
C VAL A 89 7.53 13.39 9.42
N ALA A 90 6.68 12.85 10.28
CA ALA A 90 5.25 13.05 10.24
C ALA A 90 4.85 14.53 10.36
N GLN A 91 5.54 15.30 11.22
CA GLN A 91 5.35 16.74 11.30
C GLN A 91 5.72 17.46 10.00
N THR A 92 6.83 17.06 9.36
CA THR A 92 7.23 17.59 8.05
C THR A 92 6.20 17.25 6.98
N ILE A 93 5.70 16.01 6.95
CA ILE A 93 4.66 15.57 6.00
C ILE A 93 3.37 16.40 6.18
N SER A 94 2.92 16.60 7.43
CA SER A 94 1.70 17.36 7.70
C SER A 94 1.81 18.84 7.33
N SER A 95 3.02 19.39 7.28
CA SER A 95 3.25 20.76 6.82
C SER A 95 3.20 20.92 5.29
N MET A 96 3.30 19.83 4.54
CA MET A 96 3.28 19.85 3.07
C MET A 96 1.87 19.88 2.48
N SER A 97 0.89 19.30 3.17
CA SER A 97 -0.51 19.33 2.74
C SER A 97 -1.46 19.12 3.92
N PRO A 98 -2.51 19.96 4.06
CA PRO A 98 -3.54 19.79 5.08
C PRO A 98 -4.43 18.56 4.85
N ASP A 99 -4.41 17.96 3.66
CA ASP A 99 -5.20 16.77 3.32
C ASP A 99 -4.59 15.48 3.84
N LEU A 100 -3.32 15.50 4.26
CA LEU A 100 -2.61 14.32 4.77
C LEU A 100 -2.86 14.13 6.27
N ILE A 101 -3.34 12.94 6.64
CA ILE A 101 -3.49 12.54 8.03
C ILE A 101 -2.20 11.85 8.48
N THR A 102 -1.49 12.39 9.46
CA THR A 102 -0.21 11.84 9.89
C THR A 102 -0.32 11.11 11.24
N ILE A 103 0.22 9.90 11.29
CA ILE A 103 0.41 9.09 12.48
C ILE A 103 1.85 9.31 12.94
N LYS A 104 2.00 9.93 14.11
CA LYS A 104 3.29 10.33 14.67
C LYS A 104 3.82 9.22 15.57
N LEU A 105 4.84 8.50 15.11
CA LEU A 105 5.46 7.41 15.86
C LEU A 105 6.61 7.95 16.72
N ASP A 106 6.67 7.53 17.96
CA ASP A 106 7.73 7.97 18.90
C ASP A 106 9.05 7.22 18.62
N CYS A 107 9.69 7.60 17.53
CA CYS A 107 10.98 7.05 17.11
C CYS A 107 11.72 8.02 16.18
N LYS A 108 13.00 7.78 15.94
CA LYS A 108 13.79 8.42 14.88
C LYS A 108 13.78 7.61 13.59
N ASN A 109 13.79 6.29 13.74
CA ASN A 109 13.67 5.31 12.66
C ASN A 109 12.71 4.23 13.13
N LEU A 110 11.98 3.62 12.20
CA LEU A 110 11.00 2.58 12.52
C LEU A 110 11.69 1.39 13.21
N LYS A 111 11.05 0.86 14.24
CA LYS A 111 11.51 -0.24 15.08
C LYS A 111 10.35 -1.19 15.42
N PRO A 112 10.58 -2.43 15.83
CA PRO A 112 9.53 -3.43 16.07
C PRO A 112 8.39 -2.96 16.96
N SER A 113 8.67 -2.17 18.00
CA SER A 113 7.62 -1.64 18.90
C SER A 113 6.62 -0.71 18.21
N ASN A 114 6.96 -0.12 17.07
CA ASN A 114 6.01 0.73 16.32
C ASN A 114 4.93 -0.08 15.57
N VAL A 115 5.09 -1.40 15.45
CA VAL A 115 4.05 -2.26 14.85
C VAL A 115 2.74 -2.14 15.63
N GLU A 116 2.79 -2.21 16.96
CA GLU A 116 1.61 -2.11 17.81
C GLU A 116 0.94 -0.73 17.74
N GLU A 117 1.71 0.34 17.52
CA GLU A 117 1.18 1.69 17.33
C GLU A 117 0.41 1.84 16.00
N ILE A 118 0.84 1.12 14.96
CA ILE A 118 0.23 1.18 13.62
C ILE A 118 -0.91 0.17 13.45
N LYS A 119 -0.85 -0.96 14.12
CA LYS A 119 -1.80 -2.08 14.01
C LYS A 119 -3.28 -1.68 14.09
N PRO A 120 -3.73 -0.78 14.98
CA PRO A 120 -5.14 -0.35 15.00
C PRO A 120 -5.64 0.24 13.69
N TYR A 121 -4.76 0.85 12.90
CA TYR A 121 -5.11 1.46 11.61
C TYR A 121 -5.32 0.44 10.50
N LEU A 122 -4.80 -0.79 10.62
CA LEU A 122 -4.97 -1.83 9.59
C LEU A 122 -6.43 -2.16 9.32
N SER A 123 -7.30 -2.09 10.33
CA SER A 123 -8.74 -2.32 10.17
C SER A 123 -9.47 -1.16 9.48
N MET A 124 -8.88 0.04 9.51
CA MET A 124 -9.48 1.28 9.01
C MET A 124 -9.17 1.58 7.55
N VAL A 125 -8.19 0.89 6.96
CA VAL A 125 -7.68 1.16 5.61
C VAL A 125 -7.97 0.02 4.65
N ASP A 126 -7.96 0.34 3.36
CA ASP A 126 -8.26 -0.61 2.28
C ASP A 126 -7.00 -1.17 1.64
N ALA A 127 -5.89 -0.43 1.69
CA ALA A 127 -4.59 -0.85 1.17
C ALA A 127 -3.44 -0.20 1.96
N ILE A 128 -2.24 -0.77 1.81
CA ILE A 128 -1.05 -0.35 2.55
C ILE A 128 0.14 -0.24 1.60
N VAL A 129 0.95 0.79 1.81
CA VAL A 129 2.29 0.94 1.21
C VAL A 129 3.30 0.99 2.34
N VAL A 130 4.36 0.18 2.29
CA VAL A 130 5.47 0.24 3.24
C VAL A 130 6.81 0.30 2.52
N GLY A 131 7.72 1.13 3.03
CA GLY A 131 9.11 1.16 2.57
C GLY A 131 9.65 2.50 2.09
N PRO A 132 8.85 3.45 1.60
CA PRO A 132 9.38 4.73 1.12
C PRO A 132 10.20 5.43 2.20
N GLY A 133 11.52 5.53 1.99
CA GLY A 133 12.43 6.25 2.86
C GLY A 133 12.67 5.66 4.26
N VAL A 134 12.37 4.39 4.51
CA VAL A 134 12.55 3.78 5.85
C VAL A 134 14.02 3.58 6.23
N GLY A 135 14.91 3.40 5.25
CA GLY A 135 16.31 3.10 5.48
C GLY A 135 16.57 1.61 5.76
N LEU A 136 17.86 1.29 6.02
CA LEU A 136 18.33 -0.10 6.12
C LEU A 136 18.90 -0.46 7.50
N LYS A 137 18.53 0.28 8.56
CA LYS A 137 18.94 -0.07 9.93
C LYS A 137 18.38 -1.44 10.33
N SER A 138 19.11 -2.20 11.15
CA SER A 138 18.71 -3.54 11.57
C SER A 138 17.32 -3.57 12.21
N GLU A 139 17.03 -2.66 13.13
CA GLU A 139 15.73 -2.52 13.78
C GLU A 139 14.60 -2.23 12.78
N THR A 140 14.89 -1.42 11.75
CA THR A 140 13.91 -1.11 10.68
C THR A 140 13.63 -2.34 9.82
N MET A 141 14.64 -3.17 9.57
CA MET A 141 14.47 -4.42 8.83
C MET A 141 13.63 -5.43 9.62
N GLU A 142 13.79 -5.50 10.94
CA GLU A 142 12.95 -6.29 11.84
C GLU A 142 11.51 -5.75 11.87
N PHE A 143 11.35 -4.45 12.03
CA PHE A 143 10.04 -3.78 11.93
C PHE A 143 9.30 -4.17 10.66
N ILE A 144 9.95 -4.09 9.49
CA ILE A 144 9.31 -4.40 8.21
C ILE A 144 8.83 -5.86 8.17
N LYS A 145 9.65 -6.79 8.68
CA LYS A 145 9.26 -8.20 8.76
C LYS A 145 8.01 -8.37 9.62
N ASP A 146 8.02 -7.86 10.84
CA ASP A 146 6.92 -8.00 11.80
C ASP A 146 5.66 -7.29 11.30
N PHE A 147 5.82 -6.13 10.66
CA PHE A 147 4.71 -5.38 10.08
C PHE A 147 4.06 -6.12 8.91
N ILE A 148 4.84 -6.72 8.01
CA ILE A 148 4.32 -7.54 6.92
C ILE A 148 3.48 -8.70 7.47
N GLU A 149 3.91 -9.37 8.55
CA GLU A 149 3.15 -10.45 9.17
C GLU A 149 1.79 -9.96 9.71
N GLU A 150 1.72 -8.77 10.30
CA GLU A 150 0.44 -8.20 10.76
C GLU A 150 -0.47 -7.79 9.58
N VAL A 151 0.10 -7.26 8.49
CA VAL A 151 -0.66 -6.94 7.28
C VAL A 151 -1.24 -8.21 6.63
N GLU A 152 -0.46 -9.29 6.57
CA GLU A 152 -0.91 -10.58 6.06
C GLU A 152 -2.06 -11.16 6.92
N LYS A 153 -1.96 -11.06 8.26
CA LYS A 153 -3.05 -11.46 9.17
C LYS A 153 -4.32 -10.63 8.96
N ALA A 154 -4.16 -9.35 8.64
CA ALA A 154 -5.27 -8.44 8.35
C ALA A 154 -5.86 -8.66 6.94
N GLY A 155 -5.21 -9.42 6.06
CA GLY A 155 -5.66 -9.71 4.70
C GLY A 155 -5.77 -8.46 3.81
N LYS A 156 -4.89 -7.48 4.00
CA LYS A 156 -4.94 -6.21 3.28
C LYS A 156 -3.96 -6.20 2.10
N PRO A 157 -4.35 -5.65 0.94
CA PRO A 157 -3.44 -5.41 -0.18
C PRO A 157 -2.22 -4.61 0.28
N LEU A 158 -1.03 -5.06 -0.11
CA LEU A 158 0.25 -4.50 0.31
C LEU A 158 1.15 -4.20 -0.88
N VAL A 159 1.66 -2.97 -0.92
CA VAL A 159 2.74 -2.56 -1.81
C VAL A 159 4.02 -2.44 -0.99
N LEU A 160 5.04 -3.20 -1.39
CA LEU A 160 6.40 -3.07 -0.88
C LEU A 160 7.20 -2.18 -1.82
N ASP A 161 7.80 -1.13 -1.29
CA ASP A 161 8.63 -0.20 -2.07
C ASP A 161 10.02 -0.03 -1.47
N ALA A 162 10.96 0.36 -2.30
CA ALA A 162 12.32 0.76 -1.94
C ALA A 162 13.00 -0.23 -0.96
N ASP A 163 13.30 0.23 0.26
CA ASP A 163 14.06 -0.55 1.23
C ASP A 163 13.24 -1.71 1.84
N ALA A 164 11.91 -1.65 1.82
CA ALA A 164 11.07 -2.78 2.24
C ALA A 164 11.24 -4.00 1.31
N ILE A 165 11.50 -3.79 0.02
CA ILE A 165 11.79 -4.89 -0.92
C ILE A 165 13.07 -5.61 -0.49
N LYS A 166 14.11 -4.87 -0.08
CA LYS A 166 15.37 -5.45 0.40
C LYS A 166 15.20 -6.21 1.71
N ALA A 167 14.32 -5.71 2.60
CA ALA A 167 13.96 -6.41 3.83
C ALA A 167 13.24 -7.71 3.52
N PHE A 168 12.22 -7.65 2.66
CA PHE A 168 11.41 -8.80 2.29
C PHE A 168 12.22 -9.89 1.57
N ALA A 169 13.18 -9.51 0.73
CA ALA A 169 14.05 -10.47 0.05
C ALA A 169 14.82 -11.39 1.01
N LYS A 170 15.07 -10.93 2.25
CA LYS A 170 15.72 -11.75 3.29
C LYS A 170 14.77 -12.77 3.94
N ILE A 171 13.46 -12.58 3.83
CA ILE A 171 12.45 -13.46 4.45
C ILE A 171 12.33 -14.80 3.68
N LYS A 172 12.72 -14.86 2.40
CA LYS A 172 12.77 -16.07 1.55
C LYS A 172 11.46 -16.87 1.48
N ARG A 173 10.32 -16.20 1.53
CA ARG A 173 9.00 -16.82 1.31
C ARG A 173 8.11 -15.88 0.46
N PRO A 174 7.08 -16.40 -0.22
CA PRO A 174 6.12 -15.54 -0.92
C PRO A 174 5.26 -14.72 0.06
N LEU A 175 4.76 -13.57 -0.39
CA LEU A 175 3.71 -12.81 0.29
C LEU A 175 2.38 -13.58 0.26
N LYS A 176 1.59 -13.44 1.31
CA LYS A 176 0.26 -14.08 1.46
C LYS A 176 -0.89 -13.04 1.45
N VAL A 177 -0.73 -11.97 0.68
CA VAL A 177 -1.71 -10.88 0.56
C VAL A 177 -2.25 -10.77 -0.85
#